data_7557e1f444de87986af64af4d35eea9c
#
_entry.id   7557e1f444de87986af64af4d35eea9c
#
_cell.length_a   1.000
_cell.length_b   1.000
_cell.length_c   1.000
_cell.angle_alpha   90.00
_cell.angle_beta   90.00
_cell.angle_gamma   90.00
#
_symmetry.space_group_name_H-M   'P 1'
#
loop_
_entity.id
_entity.type
_entity.pdbx_description
1 polymer ?
#
loop_
_entity_poly.entity_id
_entity_poly.type
_entity_poly.pdbx_seq_one_letter_code
_entity_poly.pdbx_strand_id
1 'polypeptide(L)'
;TLCRKLRAQSTVPVIMLTARNEPLDRILGLEMGADDYLPKPFEPRELLARIRSVLRRSHAMPSNVPSDKAQQIRFSGWTLDLTARHLLNPTGLVIMLSGAEFRLLRVFLEHPNRVLNRDQLLNLTQGRDADPFDRSIDIQISRLRQKLGEDARLPQIIKTVRNGGYVLAGQVNVEPHA
;
A
#
# COMPACT_ATOMS: atom_id res chain seq x y z
N THR A 1 4.40 -6.20 18.85
CA THR A 1 2.94 -5.94 18.82
C THR A 1 2.21 -6.96 17.96
N LEU A 2 0.95 -7.29 18.30
CA LEU A 2 0.13 -8.29 17.60
C LEU A 2 0.02 -7.97 16.10
N CYS A 3 -0.19 -6.71 15.74
CA CYS A 3 -0.32 -6.27 14.35
C CYS A 3 0.93 -6.62 13.51
N ARG A 4 2.13 -6.40 14.03
CA ARG A 4 3.38 -6.78 13.33
C ARG A 4 3.49 -8.30 13.12
N LYS A 5 3.12 -9.10 14.13
CA LYS A 5 3.12 -10.56 14.00
C LYS A 5 2.12 -11.02 12.95
N LEU A 6 0.92 -10.44 12.96
CA LEU A 6 -0.10 -10.75 11.96
C LEU A 6 0.36 -10.40 10.55
N ARG A 7 1.00 -9.24 10.37
CA ARG A 7 1.54 -8.80 9.07
C ARG A 7 2.70 -9.64 8.55
N ALA A 8 3.46 -10.26 9.42
CA ALA A 8 4.52 -11.19 9.01
C ALA A 8 3.96 -12.48 8.40
N GLN A 9 2.69 -12.82 8.67
CA GLN A 9 2.09 -14.11 8.30
C GLN A 9 0.84 -13.98 7.42
N SER A 10 0.27 -12.77 7.27
CA SER A 10 -1.02 -12.59 6.61
C SER A 10 -1.17 -11.21 5.98
N THR A 11 -1.90 -11.16 4.86
CA THR A 11 -2.34 -9.94 4.18
C THR A 11 -3.76 -9.52 4.59
N VAL A 12 -4.37 -10.19 5.58
CA VAL A 12 -5.73 -9.88 6.02
C VAL A 12 -5.87 -8.39 6.37
N PRO A 13 -6.94 -7.72 5.94
CA PRO A 13 -7.17 -6.33 6.28
C PRO A 13 -7.30 -6.13 7.79
N VAL A 14 -6.64 -5.11 8.34
CA VAL A 14 -6.61 -4.82 9.78
C VAL A 14 -7.05 -3.39 10.05
N ILE A 15 -8.09 -3.23 10.86
CA ILE A 15 -8.50 -1.93 11.44
C ILE A 15 -8.13 -1.93 12.91
N MET A 16 -7.37 -0.94 13.35
CA MET A 16 -7.03 -0.79 14.76
C MET A 16 -8.08 0.05 15.50
N LEU A 17 -8.67 -0.53 16.55
CA LEU A 17 -9.57 0.17 17.47
C LEU A 17 -8.81 0.52 18.75
N THR A 18 -8.72 1.79 19.11
CA THR A 18 -7.87 2.24 20.22
C THR A 18 -8.53 3.30 21.08
N ALA A 19 -8.18 3.30 22.37
CA ALA A 19 -8.59 4.36 23.29
C ALA A 19 -7.74 5.63 23.18
N ARG A 20 -6.63 5.57 22.44
CA ARG A 20 -5.72 6.69 22.25
C ARG A 20 -6.10 7.49 21.01
N ASN A 21 -6.24 8.79 21.15
CA ASN A 21 -6.75 9.69 20.12
C ASN A 21 -5.67 10.72 19.66
N GLU A 22 -4.41 10.51 20.04
CA GLU A 22 -3.36 11.41 19.64
C GLU A 22 -2.91 11.15 18.19
N PRO A 23 -2.54 12.19 17.43
CA PRO A 23 -2.05 12.03 16.06
C PRO A 23 -0.86 11.07 15.93
N LEU A 24 0.02 11.04 16.94
CA LEU A 24 1.16 10.12 17.02
C LEU A 24 0.71 8.64 17.13
N ASP A 25 -0.34 8.35 17.87
CA ASP A 25 -0.87 6.98 18.01
C ASP A 25 -1.48 6.47 16.70
N ARG A 26 -2.11 7.35 15.92
CA ARG A 26 -2.60 7.04 14.57
C ARG A 26 -1.45 6.70 13.62
N ILE A 27 -0.39 7.50 13.66
CA ILE A 27 0.84 7.26 12.89
C ILE A 27 1.43 5.91 13.26
N LEU A 28 1.61 5.63 14.56
CA LEU A 28 2.13 4.36 15.07
C LEU A 28 1.26 3.16 14.66
N GLY A 29 -0.06 3.29 14.71
CA GLY A 29 -0.99 2.24 14.28
C GLY A 29 -0.83 1.90 12.80
N LEU A 30 -0.76 2.90 11.95
CA LEU A 30 -0.48 2.75 10.53
C LEU A 30 0.93 2.22 10.30
N GLU A 31 1.93 2.66 11.06
CA GLU A 31 3.29 2.11 11.04
C GLU A 31 3.37 0.64 11.43
N MET A 32 2.47 0.14 12.25
CA MET A 32 2.37 -1.28 12.59
C MET A 32 1.71 -2.14 11.51
N GLY A 33 1.28 -1.56 10.39
CA GLY A 33 0.71 -2.26 9.24
C GLY A 33 -0.82 -2.31 9.23
N ALA A 34 -1.51 -1.53 10.04
CA ALA A 34 -2.95 -1.40 9.94
C ALA A 34 -3.37 -0.75 8.61
N ASP A 35 -4.51 -1.18 8.06
CA ASP A 35 -5.11 -0.59 6.85
C ASP A 35 -5.99 0.62 7.19
N ASP A 36 -6.46 0.71 8.43
CA ASP A 36 -7.19 1.86 8.98
C ASP A 36 -7.09 1.89 10.50
N TYR A 37 -7.49 3.01 11.08
CA TYR A 37 -7.40 3.31 12.50
C TYR A 37 -8.66 4.06 12.94
N LEU A 38 -9.29 3.62 14.03
CA LEU A 38 -10.51 4.22 14.58
C LEU A 38 -10.36 4.43 16.08
N PRO A 39 -10.37 5.68 16.57
CA PRO A 39 -10.32 5.96 18.01
C PRO A 39 -11.65 5.64 18.69
N LYS A 40 -11.58 5.25 19.98
CA LYS A 40 -12.73 5.11 20.85
C LYS A 40 -12.97 6.43 21.60
N PRO A 41 -14.24 6.85 21.83
CA PRO A 41 -15.49 6.21 21.40
C PRO A 41 -15.77 6.44 19.91
N PHE A 42 -16.39 5.47 19.25
CA PHE A 42 -16.77 5.55 17.84
C PHE A 42 -18.24 5.14 17.63
N GLU A 43 -18.85 5.65 16.59
CA GLU A 43 -20.18 5.27 16.18
C GLU A 43 -20.15 3.92 15.43
N PRO A 44 -21.04 2.96 15.71
CA PRO A 44 -21.09 1.66 15.03
C PRO A 44 -21.22 1.81 13.50
N ARG A 45 -21.91 2.85 13.02
CA ARG A 45 -22.06 3.14 11.60
C ARG A 45 -20.73 3.56 10.96
N GLU A 46 -19.88 4.28 11.69
CA GLU A 46 -18.55 4.66 11.22
C GLU A 46 -17.66 3.43 11.08
N LEU A 47 -17.63 2.55 12.08
CA LEU A 47 -16.87 1.30 12.01
C LEU A 47 -17.32 0.47 10.80
N LEU A 48 -18.64 0.32 10.57
CA LEU A 48 -19.19 -0.42 9.46
C LEU A 48 -18.77 0.20 8.10
N ALA A 49 -18.80 1.52 7.99
CA ALA A 49 -18.39 2.24 6.79
C ALA A 49 -16.88 2.01 6.49
N ARG A 50 -16.04 2.05 7.53
CA ARG A 50 -14.59 1.78 7.42
C ARG A 50 -14.32 0.33 7.06
N ILE A 51 -14.99 -0.64 7.66
CA ILE A 51 -14.89 -2.06 7.30
C ILE A 51 -15.23 -2.25 5.82
N ARG A 52 -16.37 -1.72 5.36
CA ARG A 52 -16.78 -1.80 3.94
C ARG A 52 -15.75 -1.13 3.03
N SER A 53 -15.21 0.02 3.41
CA SER A 53 -14.18 0.74 2.64
C SER A 53 -12.89 -0.06 2.54
N VAL A 54 -12.41 -0.63 3.64
CA VAL A 54 -11.19 -1.45 3.68
C VAL A 54 -11.40 -2.74 2.86
N LEU A 55 -12.53 -3.45 3.03
CA LEU A 55 -12.84 -4.66 2.27
C LEU A 55 -12.99 -4.37 0.77
N ARG A 56 -13.72 -3.33 0.39
CA ARG A 56 -13.83 -2.90 -1.02
C ARG A 56 -12.45 -2.66 -1.62
N ARG A 57 -11.57 -1.97 -0.90
CA ARG A 57 -10.19 -1.70 -1.33
C ARG A 57 -9.33 -2.95 -1.38
N SER A 58 -9.55 -3.91 -0.47
CA SER A 58 -8.84 -5.19 -0.47
C SER A 58 -9.30 -6.14 -1.59
N HIS A 59 -10.56 -6.01 -2.05
CA HIS A 59 -11.14 -6.82 -3.11
C HIS A 59 -11.30 -6.07 -4.45
N ALA A 60 -10.99 -4.75 -4.50
CA ALA A 60 -11.09 -3.98 -5.73
C ALA A 60 -10.05 -4.48 -6.74
N MET A 61 -10.46 -5.45 -7.54
CA MET A 61 -9.86 -5.70 -8.84
C MET A 61 -10.20 -4.51 -9.75
N PRO A 62 -9.33 -4.11 -10.68
CA PRO A 62 -9.73 -3.17 -11.73
C PRO A 62 -10.90 -3.77 -12.49
N SER A 63 -11.97 -3.02 -12.65
CA SER A 63 -13.23 -3.45 -13.27
C SER A 63 -13.12 -3.80 -14.76
N ASN A 64 -11.95 -3.78 -15.36
CA ASN A 64 -11.73 -3.97 -16.79
C ASN A 64 -10.66 -5.02 -17.15
N VAL A 65 -10.26 -5.89 -16.23
CA VAL A 65 -9.38 -7.01 -16.58
C VAL A 65 -10.20 -8.29 -16.55
N PRO A 66 -10.26 -9.07 -17.66
CA PRO A 66 -10.93 -10.37 -17.66
C PRO A 66 -10.37 -11.26 -16.55
N SER A 67 -11.23 -11.86 -15.74
CA SER A 67 -10.93 -12.65 -14.55
C SER A 67 -10.09 -13.90 -14.75
N ASP A 68 -9.71 -14.23 -15.97
CA ASP A 68 -9.20 -15.56 -16.30
C ASP A 68 -7.65 -15.65 -16.48
N LYS A 69 -6.92 -14.56 -16.30
CA LYS A 69 -5.45 -14.64 -16.38
C LYS A 69 -4.84 -13.93 -15.17
N ALA A 70 -4.26 -14.72 -14.27
CA ALA A 70 -3.36 -14.19 -13.26
C ALA A 70 -2.35 -13.26 -13.94
N GLN A 71 -2.21 -12.04 -13.46
CA GLN A 71 -1.29 -11.07 -14.04
C GLN A 71 -0.14 -10.84 -13.09
N GLN A 72 1.04 -10.84 -13.65
CA GLN A 72 2.27 -10.47 -12.95
C GLN A 72 2.83 -9.19 -13.55
N ILE A 73 3.30 -8.31 -12.70
CA ILE A 73 3.98 -7.08 -13.12
C ILE A 73 5.44 -7.16 -12.70
N ARG A 74 6.34 -7.12 -13.66
CA ARG A 74 7.79 -7.11 -13.42
C ARG A 74 8.35 -5.70 -13.48
N PHE A 75 9.20 -5.36 -12.51
CA PHE A 75 9.87 -4.07 -12.41
C PHE A 75 11.17 -4.20 -11.62
N SER A 76 12.26 -3.64 -12.12
CA SER A 76 13.56 -3.60 -11.41
C SER A 76 14.00 -4.95 -10.80
N GLY A 77 13.73 -6.07 -11.48
CA GLY A 77 14.02 -7.43 -10.98
C GLY A 77 13.00 -8.00 -10.01
N TRP A 78 12.01 -7.24 -9.58
CA TRP A 78 10.90 -7.65 -8.74
C TRP A 78 9.70 -8.10 -9.56
N THR A 79 8.87 -8.95 -8.97
CA THR A 79 7.58 -9.35 -9.58
C THR A 79 6.46 -9.15 -8.58
N LEU A 80 5.45 -8.37 -8.95
CA LEU A 80 4.20 -8.23 -8.20
C LEU A 80 3.16 -9.19 -8.77
N ASP A 81 2.75 -10.18 -7.99
CA ASP A 81 1.60 -11.03 -8.30
C ASP A 81 0.31 -10.35 -7.87
N LEU A 82 -0.53 -10.01 -8.84
CA LEU A 82 -1.78 -9.29 -8.59
C LEU A 82 -2.85 -10.20 -7.98
N THR A 83 -2.82 -11.49 -8.28
CA THR A 83 -3.78 -12.47 -7.77
C THR A 83 -3.44 -12.88 -6.33
N ALA A 84 -2.21 -13.29 -6.10
CA ALA A 84 -1.73 -13.70 -4.79
C ALA A 84 -1.38 -12.51 -3.88
N ARG A 85 -1.30 -11.29 -4.44
CA ARG A 85 -1.07 -10.01 -3.73
C ARG A 85 0.23 -9.98 -2.92
N HIS A 86 1.28 -10.58 -3.46
CA HIS A 86 2.60 -10.58 -2.85
C HIS A 86 3.68 -10.14 -3.84
N LEU A 87 4.85 -9.80 -3.32
CA LEU A 87 6.05 -9.54 -4.10
C LEU A 87 6.93 -10.79 -4.14
N LEU A 88 7.56 -11.01 -5.28
CA LEU A 88 8.72 -11.90 -5.41
C LEU A 88 9.96 -11.03 -5.59
N ASN A 89 10.96 -11.25 -4.77
CA ASN A 89 12.24 -10.58 -4.94
C ASN A 89 13.03 -11.20 -6.10
N PRO A 90 14.17 -10.62 -6.53
CA PRO A 90 14.98 -11.17 -7.62
C PRO A 90 15.49 -12.60 -7.39
N THR A 91 15.50 -13.09 -6.14
CA THR A 91 15.88 -14.47 -5.80
C THR A 91 14.69 -15.42 -5.70
N GLY A 92 13.47 -14.96 -5.98
CA GLY A 92 12.24 -15.75 -5.91
C GLY A 92 11.62 -15.86 -4.50
N LEU A 93 12.13 -15.13 -3.50
CA LEU A 93 11.55 -15.12 -2.17
C LEU A 93 10.26 -14.32 -2.12
N VAL A 94 9.23 -14.89 -1.53
CA VAL A 94 7.93 -14.22 -1.33
C VAL A 94 8.02 -13.19 -0.21
N ILE A 95 7.60 -11.95 -0.51
CA ILE A 95 7.49 -10.85 0.46
C ILE A 95 6.04 -10.40 0.54
N MET A 96 5.47 -10.54 1.73
CA MET A 96 4.07 -10.19 1.99
C MET A 96 3.90 -8.68 2.08
N LEU A 97 2.87 -8.16 1.40
CA LEU A 97 2.46 -6.76 1.45
C LEU A 97 1.17 -6.60 2.28
N SER A 98 1.07 -5.52 3.04
CA SER A 98 -0.23 -5.10 3.58
C SER A 98 -1.13 -4.61 2.44
N GLY A 99 -2.44 -4.54 2.68
CA GLY A 99 -3.36 -4.02 1.68
C GLY A 99 -3.03 -2.59 1.22
N ALA A 100 -2.54 -1.74 2.12
CA ALA A 100 -2.12 -0.38 1.80
C ALA A 100 -0.84 -0.35 0.94
N GLU A 101 0.17 -1.14 1.30
CA GLU A 101 1.41 -1.25 0.54
C GLU A 101 1.17 -1.82 -0.87
N PHE A 102 0.31 -2.83 -0.98
CA PHE A 102 -0.05 -3.41 -2.27
C PHE A 102 -0.74 -2.37 -3.18
N ARG A 103 -1.73 -1.61 -2.65
CA ARG A 103 -2.40 -0.56 -3.43
C ARG A 103 -1.42 0.54 -3.87
N LEU A 104 -0.56 0.99 -2.95
CA LEU A 104 0.42 2.02 -3.24
C LEU A 104 1.40 1.59 -4.34
N LEU A 105 1.95 0.38 -4.21
CA LEU A 105 2.85 -0.17 -5.22
C LEU A 105 2.15 -0.31 -6.58
N ARG A 106 0.91 -0.79 -6.58
CA ARG A 106 0.13 -0.93 -7.80
C ARG A 106 -0.10 0.42 -8.48
N VAL A 107 -0.46 1.48 -7.73
CA VAL A 107 -0.60 2.84 -8.28
C VAL A 107 0.69 3.31 -8.95
N PHE A 108 1.84 3.07 -8.34
CA PHE A 108 3.12 3.38 -8.96
C PHE A 108 3.38 2.59 -10.25
N LEU A 109 3.04 1.31 -10.26
CA LEU A 109 3.24 0.43 -11.44
C LEU A 109 2.26 0.75 -12.58
N GLU A 110 1.10 1.30 -12.27
CA GLU A 110 0.15 1.83 -13.27
C GLU A 110 0.57 3.20 -13.84
N HIS A 111 1.49 3.90 -13.15
CA HIS A 111 1.99 5.23 -13.53
C HIS A 111 3.52 5.28 -13.51
N PRO A 112 4.23 4.40 -14.24
CA PRO A 112 5.69 4.34 -14.21
C PRO A 112 6.30 5.63 -14.74
N ASN A 113 7.41 6.04 -14.13
CA ASN A 113 8.16 7.26 -14.47
C ASN A 113 7.35 8.58 -14.37
N ARG A 114 6.18 8.55 -13.76
CA ARG A 114 5.35 9.73 -13.50
C ARG A 114 5.51 10.15 -12.05
N VAL A 115 5.78 11.44 -11.85
CA VAL A 115 5.79 12.03 -10.51
C VAL A 115 4.35 12.17 -10.01
N LEU A 116 4.06 11.56 -8.86
CA LEU A 116 2.77 11.66 -8.18
C LEU A 116 2.97 12.39 -6.86
N ASN A 117 2.22 13.46 -6.65
CA ASN A 117 2.24 14.18 -5.38
C ASN A 117 1.44 13.41 -4.30
N ARG A 118 1.54 13.85 -3.03
CA ARG A 118 0.87 13.18 -1.90
C ARG A 118 -0.64 13.09 -2.06
N ASP A 119 -1.27 14.17 -2.51
CA ASP A 119 -2.72 14.22 -2.70
C ASP A 119 -3.17 13.26 -3.81
N GLN A 120 -2.41 13.20 -4.90
CA GLN A 120 -2.67 12.24 -5.99
C GLN A 120 -2.54 10.80 -5.49
N LEU A 121 -1.48 10.49 -4.73
CA LEU A 121 -1.28 9.17 -4.14
C LEU A 121 -2.39 8.81 -3.17
N LEU A 122 -2.80 9.73 -2.29
CA LEU A 122 -3.94 9.54 -1.38
C LEU A 122 -5.22 9.27 -2.15
N ASN A 123 -5.55 10.09 -3.14
CA ASN A 123 -6.75 9.94 -3.95
C ASN A 123 -6.78 8.62 -4.72
N LEU A 124 -5.65 8.21 -5.31
CA LEU A 124 -5.55 6.97 -6.07
C LEU A 124 -5.56 5.72 -5.17
N THR A 125 -5.03 5.80 -3.95
CA THR A 125 -4.96 4.65 -3.02
C THR A 125 -6.14 4.54 -2.07
N GLN A 126 -6.75 5.67 -1.65
CA GLN A 126 -7.79 5.71 -0.63
C GLN A 126 -9.14 6.23 -1.14
N GLY A 127 -9.18 6.91 -2.28
CA GLY A 127 -10.36 7.55 -2.83
C GLY A 127 -10.55 9.00 -2.35
N ARG A 128 -11.69 9.61 -2.72
CA ARG A 128 -11.94 11.05 -2.56
C ARG A 128 -12.07 11.56 -1.13
N ASP A 129 -12.15 10.67 -0.13
CA ASP A 129 -12.33 11.03 1.30
C ASP A 129 -11.00 11.08 2.06
N ALA A 130 -9.88 11.24 1.36
CA ALA A 130 -8.56 11.34 1.99
C ALA A 130 -8.38 12.69 2.69
N ASP A 131 -8.02 12.65 3.98
CA ASP A 131 -7.67 13.84 4.76
C ASP A 131 -6.38 14.46 4.20
N PRO A 132 -6.36 15.77 3.81
CA PRO A 132 -5.18 16.43 3.27
C PRO A 132 -3.97 16.43 4.23
N PHE A 133 -4.20 16.26 5.53
CA PHE A 133 -3.14 16.18 6.54
C PHE A 133 -2.66 14.75 6.82
N ASP A 134 -3.13 13.77 6.06
CA ASP A 134 -2.74 12.38 6.25
C ASP A 134 -1.32 12.13 5.74
N ARG A 135 -0.37 12.04 6.66
CA ARG A 135 1.02 11.65 6.37
C ARG A 135 1.23 10.14 6.16
N SER A 136 0.15 9.39 6.05
CA SER A 136 0.21 7.93 5.89
C SER A 136 0.98 7.50 4.63
N ILE A 137 0.96 8.31 3.58
CA ILE A 137 1.70 8.02 2.33
C ILE A 137 3.22 7.95 2.55
N ASP A 138 3.79 8.92 3.28
CA ASP A 138 5.25 8.96 3.53
C ASP A 138 5.69 7.70 4.32
N ILE A 139 4.88 7.28 5.28
CA ILE A 139 5.10 6.07 6.07
C ILE A 139 4.99 4.82 5.22
N GLN A 140 3.96 4.74 4.38
CA GLN A 140 3.76 3.60 3.48
C GLN A 140 4.89 3.49 2.46
N ILE A 141 5.39 4.61 1.93
CA ILE A 141 6.55 4.65 1.04
C ILE A 141 7.81 4.17 1.75
N SER A 142 8.06 4.65 2.97
CA SER A 142 9.20 4.20 3.77
C SER A 142 9.21 2.69 3.97
N ARG A 143 8.05 2.10 4.29
CA ARG A 143 7.90 0.65 4.45
C ARG A 143 8.07 -0.11 3.16
N LEU A 144 7.47 0.41 2.08
CA LEU A 144 7.59 -0.22 0.78
C LEU A 144 9.04 -0.24 0.32
N ARG A 145 9.79 0.85 0.54
CA ARG A 145 11.25 0.90 0.31
C ARG A 145 11.99 -0.15 1.11
N GLN A 146 11.70 -0.29 2.41
CA GLN A 146 12.31 -1.34 3.24
C GLN A 146 12.06 -2.74 2.70
N LYS A 147 10.83 -3.03 2.24
CA LYS A 147 10.48 -4.33 1.64
C LYS A 147 11.17 -4.57 0.30
N LEU A 148 11.38 -3.51 -0.47
CA LEU A 148 12.15 -3.53 -1.71
C LEU A 148 13.67 -3.55 -1.48
N GLY A 149 14.13 -3.57 -0.24
CA GLY A 149 15.57 -3.55 0.09
C GLY A 149 16.27 -2.25 -0.29
N GLU A 150 15.53 -1.14 -0.41
CA GLU A 150 16.10 0.15 -0.80
C GLU A 150 16.71 0.89 0.39
N ASP A 151 17.86 1.54 0.15
CA ASP A 151 18.39 2.53 1.07
C ASP A 151 17.51 3.79 1.04
N ALA A 152 16.98 4.17 2.20
CA ALA A 152 16.14 5.36 2.33
C ALA A 152 16.85 6.67 1.93
N ARG A 153 18.20 6.71 1.98
CA ARG A 153 19.01 7.86 1.59
C ARG A 153 19.23 7.97 0.09
N LEU A 154 19.29 6.83 -0.61
CA LEU A 154 19.54 6.74 -2.05
C LEU A 154 18.60 5.74 -2.73
N PRO A 155 17.27 5.97 -2.68
CA PRO A 155 16.30 5.05 -3.26
C PRO A 155 16.45 5.02 -4.78
N GLN A 156 16.44 3.82 -5.36
CA GLN A 156 16.62 3.61 -6.81
C GLN A 156 15.29 3.34 -7.51
N ILE A 157 14.36 2.63 -6.86
CA ILE A 157 13.07 2.22 -7.42
C ILE A 157 12.01 3.30 -7.16
N ILE A 158 11.75 3.64 -5.88
CA ILE A 158 10.79 4.69 -5.54
C ILE A 158 11.56 5.93 -5.09
N LYS A 159 11.75 6.87 -6.00
CA LYS A 159 12.52 8.10 -5.76
C LYS A 159 11.65 9.21 -5.19
N THR A 160 12.25 10.06 -4.36
CA THR A 160 11.62 11.31 -3.90
C THR A 160 12.01 12.44 -4.87
N VAL A 161 11.02 13.16 -5.37
CA VAL A 161 11.23 14.37 -6.16
C VAL A 161 10.99 15.58 -5.26
N ARG A 162 12.02 16.39 -5.06
CA ARG A 162 11.95 17.56 -4.17
C ARG A 162 10.80 18.47 -4.59
N ASN A 163 9.91 18.79 -3.65
CA ASN A 163 8.69 19.58 -3.85
C ASN A 163 7.67 19.01 -4.87
N GLY A 164 7.89 17.80 -5.39
CA GLY A 164 7.02 17.19 -6.42
C GLY A 164 6.26 15.95 -5.95
N GLY A 165 6.81 15.19 -5.01
CA GLY A 165 6.23 13.93 -4.56
C GLY A 165 7.14 12.74 -4.79
N TYR A 166 6.61 11.67 -5.35
CA TYR A 166 7.32 10.40 -5.52
C TYR A 166 7.15 9.85 -6.94
N VAL A 167 8.13 9.10 -7.40
CA VAL A 167 8.13 8.47 -8.72
C VAL A 167 8.72 7.07 -8.62
N LEU A 168 8.08 6.09 -9.24
CA LEU A 168 8.69 4.79 -9.50
C LEU A 168 9.50 4.91 -10.79
N ALA A 169 10.82 4.78 -10.65
CA ALA A 169 11.76 4.89 -11.76
C ALA A 169 12.08 3.50 -12.32
N GLY A 170 11.95 3.32 -13.62
CA GLY A 170 12.33 2.08 -14.30
C GLY A 170 11.30 1.61 -15.31
N GLN A 171 11.62 0.48 -15.93
CA GLN A 171 10.72 -0.19 -16.87
C GLN A 171 9.75 -1.09 -16.09
N VAL A 172 8.50 -1.11 -16.54
CA VAL A 172 7.43 -1.93 -15.97
C VAL A 172 6.86 -2.78 -17.10
N ASN A 173 6.89 -4.09 -16.92
CA ASN A 173 6.37 -5.06 -17.89
C ASN A 173 5.20 -5.84 -17.25
N VAL A 174 4.07 -5.86 -17.93
CA VAL A 174 2.90 -6.66 -17.52
C VAL A 174 2.93 -7.97 -18.28
N GLU A 175 2.98 -9.08 -17.55
CA GLU A 175 2.99 -10.42 -18.15
C GLU A 175 1.77 -11.20 -17.67
N PRO A 176 1.10 -11.95 -18.58
CA PRO A 176 0.15 -12.97 -18.14
C PRO A 176 0.90 -14.06 -17.37
N HIS A 177 0.28 -14.65 -16.37
CA HIS A 177 0.86 -15.79 -15.65
C HIS A 177 1.04 -16.95 -16.62
N ALA A 178 2.25 -17.51 -16.68
CA ALA A 178 2.56 -18.70 -17.48
C ALA A 178 1.87 -19.93 -16.88
#